data_a2b9580763efb138ffefcf8c848ffd27
#
_entry.id   a2b9580763efb138ffefcf8c848ffd27
#
_cell.length_a   1.000
_cell.length_b   1.000
_cell.length_c   1.000
_cell.angle_alpha   90.00
_cell.angle_beta   90.00
_cell.angle_gamma   90.00
#
_symmetry.space_group_name_H-M   'P 1'
#
loop_
_entity.id
_entity.type
_entity.pdbx_description
1 polymer ?
#
loop_
_entity_poly.entity_id
_entity_poly.type
_entity_poly.pdbx_seq_one_letter_code
_entity_poly.pdbx_strand_id
1 'polypeptide(L)'
;MKCRSSLICLCIFLAGLMIINPSFGDEAKIKDTAVGIWLFEENADDSSGKNNHGQFKNGARIASNGKFGNALSLDGKDDYVLVNPSASXXSSAKQYTGVAWVKLNKPGVXRNQCCXDDQFXVGWTPGWHNLXLVFGAGRNTNQGKVEIGSAELAPQWNSGSKPVNDDKWHHLAFAYSGKKKILYVDGKVDVDVDASGAFGVKGVTLTIGGTENDQRIALGLIDDVGIFNAALSEADVNTVMNKGLPEIFGVVAVSPKXLLTTTWSKIRAER
;
A
#
# COMPACT_ATOMS: atom_id res chain seq x y z
N MET A 1 -26.50 -61.62 -49.90
CA MET A 1 -26.92 -60.55 -48.97
C MET A 1 -25.71 -60.23 -48.08
N LYS A 2 -25.04 -59.11 -48.33
CA LYS A 2 -23.87 -58.66 -47.50
C LYS A 2 -24.31 -57.55 -46.58
N CYS A 3 -24.29 -57.81 -45.31
CA CYS A 3 -24.60 -56.82 -44.27
C CYS A 3 -23.33 -55.93 -44.05
N ARG A 4 -23.44 -54.63 -44.26
CA ARG A 4 -22.37 -53.64 -43.96
C ARG A 4 -22.63 -53.01 -42.61
N SER A 5 -21.81 -53.33 -41.62
CA SER A 5 -21.85 -52.65 -40.31
C SER A 5 -21.09 -51.32 -40.41
N SER A 6 -21.79 -50.22 -40.25
CA SER A 6 -21.16 -48.90 -40.13
C SER A 6 -20.74 -48.66 -38.68
N LEU A 7 -19.46 -48.59 -38.45
CA LEU A 7 -18.89 -48.16 -37.16
C LEU A 7 -18.92 -46.63 -37.09
N ILE A 8 -19.80 -46.10 -36.23
CA ILE A 8 -19.79 -44.65 -35.93
C ILE A 8 -18.76 -44.41 -34.84
N CYS A 9 -17.66 -43.78 -35.22
CA CYS A 9 -16.63 -43.35 -34.26
C CYS A 9 -17.07 -42.07 -33.56
N LEU A 10 -17.48 -42.19 -32.30
CA LEU A 10 -17.90 -41.05 -31.48
C LEU A 10 -16.64 -40.40 -30.88
N CYS A 11 -16.16 -39.34 -31.53
CA CYS A 11 -15.06 -38.54 -30.97
C CYS A 11 -15.60 -37.64 -29.85
N ILE A 12 -15.41 -38.06 -28.61
CA ILE A 12 -15.70 -37.23 -27.45
C ILE A 12 -14.60 -36.19 -27.33
N PHE A 13 -14.88 -34.93 -27.73
CA PHE A 13 -14.04 -33.80 -27.46
C PHE A 13 -14.18 -33.46 -25.96
N LEU A 14 -13.24 -33.92 -25.14
CA LEU A 14 -13.06 -33.43 -23.80
C LEU A 14 -12.51 -32.01 -23.91
N ALA A 15 -13.39 -31.01 -23.91
CA ALA A 15 -12.99 -29.63 -23.69
C ALA A 15 -12.47 -29.51 -22.23
N GLY A 16 -11.17 -29.57 -22.07
CA GLY A 16 -10.55 -29.32 -20.77
C GLY A 16 -10.89 -27.91 -20.34
N LEU A 17 -11.80 -27.78 -19.37
CA LEU A 17 -12.04 -26.52 -18.72
C LEU A 17 -10.78 -26.18 -17.93
N MET A 18 -9.92 -25.30 -18.48
CA MET A 18 -8.81 -24.74 -17.71
C MET A 18 -9.44 -23.90 -16.61
N ILE A 19 -9.51 -24.46 -15.42
CA ILE A 19 -9.82 -23.69 -14.22
C ILE A 19 -8.60 -22.80 -13.98
N ILE A 20 -8.69 -21.54 -14.39
CA ILE A 20 -7.70 -20.54 -14.02
C ILE A 20 -7.90 -20.27 -12.53
N ASN A 21 -7.19 -21.01 -11.70
CA ASN A 21 -7.17 -20.70 -10.28
C ASN A 21 -6.50 -19.32 -10.12
N PRO A 22 -7.19 -18.37 -9.51
CA PRO A 22 -6.53 -17.09 -9.22
C PRO A 22 -5.29 -17.39 -8.37
N SER A 23 -4.16 -16.90 -8.82
CA SER A 23 -2.92 -17.02 -8.05
C SER A 23 -3.06 -16.13 -6.82
N PHE A 24 -3.27 -16.75 -5.66
CA PHE A 24 -3.22 -16.03 -4.39
C PHE A 24 -1.76 -15.80 -4.01
N GLY A 25 -1.49 -14.64 -3.42
CA GLY A 25 -0.19 -14.34 -2.87
C GLY A 25 0.13 -15.22 -1.66
N ASP A 26 1.39 -15.25 -1.33
CA ASP A 26 1.91 -16.04 -0.22
C ASP A 26 1.81 -15.23 1.08
N GLU A 27 0.77 -15.49 1.88
CA GLU A 27 0.54 -14.79 3.15
C GLU A 27 1.67 -15.03 4.17
N ALA A 28 2.27 -16.20 4.17
CA ALA A 28 3.40 -16.48 5.06
C ALA A 28 4.57 -15.56 4.69
N LYS A 29 4.88 -15.45 3.41
CA LYS A 29 5.91 -14.52 2.91
C LYS A 29 5.56 -13.06 3.27
N ILE A 30 4.29 -12.65 3.09
CA ILE A 30 3.84 -11.30 3.43
C ILE A 30 4.11 -11.02 4.91
N LYS A 31 3.72 -11.93 5.80
CA LYS A 31 3.92 -11.79 7.26
C LYS A 31 5.42 -11.79 7.63
N ASP A 32 6.17 -12.73 7.09
CA ASP A 32 7.58 -12.92 7.45
C ASP A 32 8.47 -11.75 7.01
N THR A 33 8.10 -11.08 5.92
CA THR A 33 8.88 -9.96 5.38
C THR A 33 8.39 -8.59 5.88
N ALA A 34 7.33 -8.55 6.68
CA ALA A 34 6.81 -7.29 7.21
C ALA A 34 7.81 -6.63 8.16
N VAL A 35 8.09 -5.36 7.91
CA VAL A 35 8.97 -4.51 8.72
C VAL A 35 8.16 -3.56 9.60
N GLY A 36 7.01 -3.10 9.12
CA GLY A 36 6.08 -2.29 9.88
C GLY A 36 4.72 -2.31 9.21
N ILE A 37 3.67 -2.39 10.04
CA ILE A 37 2.28 -2.45 9.61
C ILE A 37 1.48 -1.47 10.47
N TRP A 38 0.91 -0.45 9.86
CA TRP A 38 0.13 0.59 10.55
C TRP A 38 -1.29 0.58 10.02
N LEU A 39 -2.23 0.11 10.86
CA LEU A 39 -3.63 -0.10 10.50
C LEU A 39 -4.52 1.12 10.78
N PHE A 40 -4.07 2.02 11.63
CA PHE A 40 -4.78 3.26 12.00
C PHE A 40 -6.20 3.03 12.54
N GLU A 41 -6.41 1.90 13.24
CA GLU A 41 -7.71 1.62 13.85
C GLU A 41 -7.97 2.49 15.09
N GLU A 42 -6.99 2.60 15.99
CA GLU A 42 -7.09 3.39 17.22
C GLU A 42 -5.91 4.35 17.39
N ASN A 43 -4.77 4.00 16.81
CA ASN A 43 -3.52 4.73 17.00
C ASN A 43 -2.58 4.43 15.81
N ALA A 44 -1.32 4.81 15.94
CA ALA A 44 -0.29 4.53 14.93
C ALA A 44 0.67 3.41 15.38
N ASP A 45 0.18 2.45 16.17
CA ASP A 45 1.00 1.33 16.60
C ASP A 45 1.29 0.35 15.46
N ASP A 46 2.48 -0.22 15.49
CA ASP A 46 2.95 -1.21 14.52
C ASP A 46 2.40 -2.60 14.87
N SER A 47 1.63 -3.17 13.98
CA SER A 47 1.02 -4.49 14.10
C SER A 47 1.90 -5.61 13.53
N SER A 48 3.10 -5.31 13.01
CA SER A 48 4.00 -6.34 12.46
C SER A 48 4.73 -7.15 13.53
N GLY A 49 4.72 -6.67 14.79
CA GLY A 49 5.50 -7.26 15.89
C GLY A 49 6.95 -6.78 15.92
N LYS A 50 7.34 -5.80 15.11
CA LYS A 50 8.71 -5.25 15.09
C LYS A 50 8.85 -4.00 15.96
N ASN A 51 7.75 -3.54 16.57
CA ASN A 51 7.71 -2.38 17.49
C ASN A 51 8.15 -1.06 16.83
N ASN A 52 7.83 -0.88 15.55
CA ASN A 52 8.07 0.35 14.82
C ASN A 52 6.86 1.30 14.96
N HIS A 53 6.50 1.61 16.21
CA HIS A 53 5.33 2.43 16.51
C HIS A 53 5.48 3.83 15.95
N GLY A 54 4.39 4.35 15.37
CA GLY A 54 4.29 5.70 14.85
C GLY A 54 3.84 6.69 15.92
N GLN A 55 4.14 7.94 15.71
CA GLN A 55 3.70 9.07 16.55
C GLN A 55 2.98 10.07 15.68
N PHE A 56 1.75 10.38 16.01
CA PHE A 56 1.02 11.46 15.35
C PHE A 56 1.74 12.79 15.60
N LYS A 57 1.88 13.59 14.55
CA LYS A 57 2.47 14.92 14.60
C LYS A 57 1.43 15.96 14.15
N ASN A 58 1.49 17.10 14.82
CA ASN A 58 0.63 18.26 14.57
C ASN A 58 -0.86 17.87 14.72
N GLY A 59 -1.66 17.90 13.68
CA GLY A 59 -3.09 17.58 13.72
C GLY A 59 -3.46 16.19 13.23
N ALA A 60 -2.48 15.35 12.89
CA ALA A 60 -2.72 13.98 12.41
C ALA A 60 -3.54 13.20 13.45
N ARG A 61 -4.59 12.53 13.01
CA ARG A 61 -5.52 11.83 13.92
C ARG A 61 -6.22 10.67 13.23
N ILE A 62 -6.86 9.84 14.02
CA ILE A 62 -7.71 8.77 13.51
C ILE A 62 -9.08 9.38 13.12
N ALA A 63 -9.61 8.94 11.99
CA ALA A 63 -10.96 9.28 11.52
C ALA A 63 -11.70 8.02 11.11
N SER A 64 -13.02 8.05 11.28
CA SER A 64 -13.88 6.97 10.81
C SER A 64 -13.97 6.97 9.28
N ASN A 65 -14.48 5.87 8.72
CA ASN A 65 -14.65 5.67 7.28
C ASN A 65 -13.33 5.41 6.54
N GLY A 66 -12.45 4.64 7.18
CA GLY A 66 -11.28 4.06 6.54
C GLY A 66 -11.66 3.10 5.41
N LYS A 67 -10.70 2.58 4.73
CA LYS A 67 -10.90 1.49 3.77
C LYS A 67 -11.30 0.21 4.51
N PHE A 68 -10.60 -0.07 5.60
CA PHE A 68 -10.90 -1.17 6.53
C PHE A 68 -11.01 -0.56 7.94
N GLY A 69 -12.20 -0.27 8.42
CA GLY A 69 -12.40 0.32 9.75
C GLY A 69 -12.16 1.82 9.80
N ASN A 70 -11.14 2.24 10.54
CA ASN A 70 -10.72 3.64 10.67
C ASN A 70 -9.52 3.94 9.78
N ALA A 71 -9.06 5.19 9.74
CA ALA A 71 -7.92 5.60 8.92
C ALA A 71 -7.21 6.81 9.52
N LEU A 72 -5.98 7.03 9.10
CA LEU A 72 -5.22 8.26 9.37
C LEU A 72 -5.81 9.40 8.55
N SER A 73 -6.18 10.49 9.23
CA SER A 73 -6.70 11.73 8.61
C SER A 73 -5.63 12.82 8.65
N LEU A 74 -5.44 13.48 7.52
CA LEU A 74 -4.41 14.51 7.28
C LEU A 74 -5.05 15.73 6.61
N ASP A 75 -4.68 16.91 7.08
CA ASP A 75 -5.33 18.17 6.64
C ASP A 75 -4.60 18.88 5.48
N GLY A 76 -3.51 18.31 4.99
CA GLY A 76 -2.75 18.88 3.87
C GLY A 76 -1.84 20.06 4.25
N LYS A 77 -1.62 20.33 5.54
CA LYS A 77 -0.80 21.48 5.98
C LYS A 77 0.52 21.05 6.61
N ASP A 78 0.45 20.30 7.72
CA ASP A 78 1.64 19.92 8.48
C ASP A 78 1.48 18.57 9.20
N ASP A 79 0.37 17.86 8.97
CA ASP A 79 0.03 16.59 9.60
C ASP A 79 0.89 15.44 9.06
N TYR A 80 1.43 14.60 9.92
CA TYR A 80 2.11 13.36 9.50
C TYR A 80 2.24 12.39 10.68
N VAL A 81 2.66 11.17 10.36
CA VAL A 81 3.07 10.18 11.37
C VAL A 81 4.58 10.01 11.26
N LEU A 82 5.26 10.05 12.41
CA LEU A 82 6.70 9.86 12.52
C LEU A 82 6.98 8.47 13.09
N VAL A 83 7.81 7.69 12.42
CA VAL A 83 8.32 6.42 12.92
C VAL A 83 9.83 6.56 13.11
N ASN A 84 10.27 6.39 14.34
CA ASN A 84 11.70 6.56 14.68
C ASN A 84 12.55 5.47 14.02
N PRO A 85 13.82 5.78 13.70
CA PRO A 85 14.72 4.76 13.17
C PRO A 85 14.86 3.56 14.11
N SER A 86 14.85 2.37 13.54
CA SER A 86 15.02 1.12 14.28
C SER A 86 15.90 0.15 13.48
N ALA A 87 16.34 -0.90 14.12
CA ALA A 87 17.13 -1.94 13.46
C ALA A 87 16.34 -2.63 12.33
N SER A 88 15.08 -2.81 12.49
CA SER A 88 14.20 -3.40 11.46
C SER A 88 13.87 -2.47 10.30
N UNK A 89 13.69 -1.31 10.60
CA UNK A 89 13.38 -0.36 9.62
C UNK A 89 14.58 0.03 8.91
N UNK A 90 15.62 -0.14 9.36
CA UNK A 90 16.80 0.19 8.87
C UNK A 90 17.54 -0.96 8.41
N SER A 91 17.11 -1.68 7.72
CA SER A 91 17.80 -2.91 7.30
C SER A 91 18.65 -2.65 6.06
N SER A 92 19.64 -3.51 5.86
CA SER A 92 20.45 -3.49 4.65
C SER A 92 19.75 -4.26 3.52
N ALA A 93 18.45 -4.39 3.58
CA ALA A 93 17.69 -5.12 2.59
C ALA A 93 17.85 -4.48 1.21
N LYS A 94 18.11 -5.34 0.23
CA LYS A 94 18.27 -4.91 -1.17
C LYS A 94 16.93 -4.87 -1.91
N GLN A 95 15.87 -5.24 -1.22
CA GLN A 95 14.52 -5.32 -1.78
C GLN A 95 13.55 -4.71 -0.78
N TYR A 96 12.55 -4.03 -1.30
CA TYR A 96 11.51 -3.41 -0.47
C TYR A 96 10.19 -3.39 -1.20
N THR A 97 9.12 -3.44 -0.43
CA THR A 97 7.79 -3.07 -0.90
C THR A 97 7.15 -2.14 0.13
N GLY A 98 6.53 -1.08 -0.35
CA GLY A 98 5.62 -0.27 0.45
C GLY A 98 4.23 -0.38 -0.11
N VAL A 99 3.21 -0.50 0.75
CA VAL A 99 1.80 -0.51 0.34
C VAL A 99 1.02 0.51 1.17
N ALA A 100 -0.06 1.04 0.62
CA ALA A 100 -1.01 1.87 1.36
C ALA A 100 -2.33 1.94 0.60
N TRP A 101 -3.43 2.04 1.33
CA TRP A 101 -4.67 2.56 0.79
C TRP A 101 -4.69 4.07 0.99
N VAL A 102 -5.05 4.81 -0.04
CA VAL A 102 -5.13 6.28 0.02
C VAL A 102 -6.46 6.76 -0.55
N LYS A 103 -6.99 7.80 0.07
CA LYS A 103 -8.15 8.54 -0.45
C LYS A 103 -7.78 10.02 -0.38
N LEU A 104 -7.23 10.53 -1.47
CA LEU A 104 -6.63 11.86 -1.53
C LEU A 104 -7.53 12.85 -2.24
N ASN A 105 -7.61 14.04 -1.69
CA ASN A 105 -8.28 15.18 -2.31
C ASN A 105 -7.26 16.01 -3.08
N LYS A 106 -7.73 16.74 -4.08
CA LYS A 106 -6.90 17.73 -4.77
C LYS A 106 -6.59 18.86 -3.79
N PRO A 107 -5.33 19.27 -3.63
CA PRO A 107 -5.03 20.45 -2.81
C PRO A 107 -5.79 21.67 -3.34
N GLY A 108 -6.44 22.39 -2.46
CA GLY A 108 -7.34 23.50 -2.82
C GLY A 108 -6.67 24.76 -3.31
N VAL A 109 -5.34 24.89 -3.21
CA VAL A 109 -4.60 26.11 -3.60
C VAL A 109 -3.19 25.79 -4.08
N UNK A 110 -2.91 26.13 -5.04
CA UNK A 110 -1.73 26.00 -5.45
C UNK A 110 -0.89 26.70 -4.59
N ARG A 111 -0.15 26.19 -3.99
CA ARG A 111 0.92 26.78 -3.22
C ARG A 111 1.99 27.25 -4.17
N ASN A 112 2.29 28.54 -4.13
CA ASN A 112 3.27 29.18 -5.03
C ASN A 112 4.72 28.78 -4.76
N GLN A 113 4.94 27.56 -4.30
CA GLN A 113 6.29 27.02 -4.09
C GLN A 113 6.43 25.71 -4.85
N CYS A 114 7.67 25.44 -5.28
CA CYS A 114 8.03 24.13 -5.83
C CYS A 114 7.40 23.04 -4.95
N CYS A 115 6.70 22.15 -5.58
CA CYS A 115 6.20 20.94 -4.93
C CYS A 115 4.98 21.08 -3.98
N UNK A 116 4.47 21.89 -4.16
CA UNK A 116 3.37 22.12 -3.36
C UNK A 116 2.14 21.30 -3.59
N ASP A 117 2.07 20.88 -4.68
CA ASP A 117 0.95 19.98 -4.98
C ASP A 117 1.32 18.51 -4.70
N ASP A 118 2.54 18.24 -4.32
CA ASP A 118 3.00 16.89 -4.00
C ASP A 118 2.35 16.43 -2.70
N GLN A 119 1.78 15.23 -2.71
CA GLN A 119 1.22 14.58 -1.55
C GLN A 119 2.05 13.33 -1.26
N PHE A 120 2.74 13.36 -0.13
CA PHE A 120 3.65 12.29 0.25
C PHE A 120 2.87 11.14 0.91
N UNK A 121 3.06 10.00 0.40
CA UNK A 121 2.36 8.92 0.88
C UNK A 121 3.04 8.28 1.99
N VAL A 122 4.25 7.62 1.67
CA VAL A 122 5.07 6.89 2.64
C VAL A 122 6.53 6.90 2.18
N GLY A 123 7.45 7.07 3.10
CA GLY A 123 8.87 6.94 2.76
C GLY A 123 9.82 7.39 3.86
N TRP A 124 11.10 7.19 3.62
CA TRP A 124 12.17 7.61 4.50
C TRP A 124 12.66 8.99 4.10
N THR A 125 12.72 9.90 5.07
CA THR A 125 13.01 11.31 4.79
C THR A 125 14.11 11.88 5.70
N PRO A 126 15.38 11.69 5.34
CA PRO A 126 16.45 12.40 6.06
C PRO A 126 16.67 13.82 5.54
N GLY A 127 15.64 14.42 5.00
CA GLY A 127 15.70 15.70 4.32
C GLY A 127 15.43 15.54 2.83
N TRP A 128 15.13 16.62 2.16
CA TRP A 128 14.57 16.59 0.82
C TRP A 128 15.52 16.16 -0.31
N HIS A 129 16.77 15.95 0.00
CA HIS A 129 17.73 15.45 -1.00
C HIS A 129 17.96 13.93 -0.93
N ASN A 130 17.54 13.25 0.14
CA ASN A 130 17.87 11.85 0.39
C ASN A 130 16.61 11.01 0.63
N LEU A 131 15.62 11.21 -0.24
CA LEU A 131 14.41 10.39 -0.14
C LEU A 131 14.72 8.95 -0.50
N UNK A 132 14.56 8.20 0.54
CA UNK A 132 14.91 6.85 0.37
C UNK A 132 13.91 6.05 -0.41
N LEU A 133 13.02 5.68 -0.12
CA LEU A 133 11.91 5.04 -0.81
C LEU A 133 10.66 5.92 -0.62
N VAL A 134 10.11 6.43 -1.68
CA VAL A 134 8.94 7.32 -1.61
C VAL A 134 7.91 6.91 -2.64
N PHE A 135 6.65 6.92 -2.25
CA PHE A 135 5.58 7.07 -3.20
C PHE A 135 4.65 8.21 -2.74
N GLY A 136 4.25 9.01 -3.69
CA GLY A 136 3.40 10.16 -3.46
C GLY A 136 2.66 10.52 -4.73
N ALA A 137 1.79 11.49 -4.67
CA ALA A 137 0.97 11.88 -5.80
C ALA A 137 1.07 13.39 -6.05
N GLY A 138 1.12 13.78 -7.28
CA GLY A 138 0.89 15.17 -7.68
C GLY A 138 2.09 16.03 -7.98
N ARG A 139 3.29 15.48 -8.12
CA ARG A 139 4.49 16.30 -8.31
C ARG A 139 4.39 17.19 -9.58
N ASN A 140 4.50 18.49 -9.39
CA ASN A 140 4.51 19.52 -10.45
C ASN A 140 3.32 19.36 -11.44
N THR A 141 3.57 18.85 -12.60
CA THR A 141 2.58 18.75 -13.69
C THR A 141 1.90 17.37 -13.72
N ASN A 142 2.17 16.48 -12.77
CA ASN A 142 1.67 15.10 -12.83
C ASN A 142 0.18 14.96 -12.47
N GLN A 143 -0.48 16.03 -12.07
CA GLN A 143 -1.95 16.07 -11.92
C GLN A 143 -2.49 14.93 -11.05
N GLY A 144 -1.81 14.63 -9.93
CA GLY A 144 -2.23 13.57 -9.01
C GLY A 144 -1.76 12.18 -9.37
N LYS A 145 -0.95 12.02 -10.40
CA LYS A 145 -0.34 10.71 -10.74
C LYS A 145 0.68 10.30 -9.68
N VAL A 146 0.75 9.01 -9.42
CA VAL A 146 1.70 8.48 -8.44
C VAL A 146 3.12 8.54 -8.98
N GLU A 147 4.06 8.99 -8.15
CA GLU A 147 5.49 8.95 -8.45
C GLU A 147 6.18 8.04 -7.44
N ILE A 148 7.09 7.21 -7.95
CA ILE A 148 7.89 6.31 -7.14
C ILE A 148 9.37 6.60 -7.37
N GLY A 149 10.16 6.47 -6.32
CA GLY A 149 11.59 6.64 -6.48
C GLY A 149 12.39 6.75 -5.21
N SER A 150 13.65 6.98 -5.43
CA SER A 150 14.65 7.24 -4.40
C SER A 150 15.83 7.95 -5.05
N ALA A 151 16.44 8.86 -4.31
CA ALA A 151 17.68 9.52 -4.75
C ALA A 151 18.83 8.55 -4.99
N GLU A 152 18.74 7.35 -4.40
CA GLU A 152 19.80 6.33 -4.45
C GLU A 152 19.63 5.33 -5.58
N LEU A 153 18.53 5.42 -6.35
CA LEU A 153 18.26 4.51 -7.46
C LEU A 153 18.51 5.18 -8.81
N ALA A 154 18.78 4.35 -9.82
CA ALA A 154 18.89 4.79 -11.21
C ALA A 154 17.95 3.96 -12.08
N PRO A 155 16.98 4.58 -12.76
CA PRO A 155 16.60 6.00 -12.67
C PRO A 155 16.05 6.37 -11.28
N GLN A 156 16.22 7.62 -10.86
CA GLN A 156 15.77 8.06 -9.54
C GLN A 156 14.24 8.01 -9.41
N TRP A 157 13.54 8.62 -10.33
CA TRP A 157 12.08 8.83 -10.25
C TRP A 157 11.37 8.31 -11.49
N ASN A 158 10.18 7.78 -11.26
CA ASN A 158 9.29 7.33 -12.34
C ASN A 158 7.86 7.68 -11.97
N SER A 159 7.14 8.27 -12.91
CA SER A 159 5.73 8.64 -12.73
C SER A 159 4.83 7.60 -13.37
N GLY A 160 3.77 7.26 -12.68
CA GLY A 160 2.70 6.44 -13.20
C GLY A 160 1.80 7.19 -14.17
N SER A 161 0.79 6.52 -14.64
CA SER A 161 -0.16 7.06 -15.61
C SER A 161 -1.48 7.50 -14.96
N LYS A 162 -1.85 6.94 -13.81
CA LYS A 162 -3.16 7.11 -13.19
C LYS A 162 -3.16 8.16 -12.09
N PRO A 163 -4.06 9.16 -12.15
CA PRO A 163 -4.27 10.05 -11.00
C PRO A 163 -4.99 9.31 -9.87
N VAL A 164 -4.64 9.63 -8.62
CA VAL A 164 -5.23 9.01 -7.42
C VAL A 164 -5.72 10.06 -6.41
N ASN A 165 -5.85 11.32 -6.84
CA ASN A 165 -6.35 12.42 -5.99
C ASN A 165 -7.77 12.83 -6.39
N ASP A 166 -8.65 11.85 -6.54
CA ASP A 166 -10.04 12.03 -7.01
C ASP A 166 -11.08 11.77 -5.91
N ASP A 167 -10.64 11.77 -4.64
CA ASP A 167 -11.48 11.50 -3.46
C ASP A 167 -12.08 10.09 -3.45
N LYS A 168 -11.38 9.14 -4.08
CA LYS A 168 -11.74 7.71 -3.99
C LYS A 168 -10.61 6.94 -3.35
N TRP A 169 -10.93 5.75 -2.83
CA TRP A 169 -9.92 4.84 -2.31
C TRP A 169 -9.15 4.18 -3.44
N HIS A 170 -7.82 4.32 -3.41
CA HIS A 170 -6.89 3.63 -4.31
C HIS A 170 -5.87 2.84 -3.50
N HIS A 171 -5.57 1.63 -3.94
CA HIS A 171 -4.48 0.84 -3.36
C HIS A 171 -3.21 1.12 -4.15
N LEU A 172 -2.17 1.52 -3.45
CA LEU A 172 -0.86 1.81 -4.04
C LEU A 172 0.16 0.82 -3.49
N ALA A 173 1.04 0.32 -4.36
CA ALA A 173 2.19 -0.45 -3.91
C ALA A 173 3.40 -0.10 -4.76
N PHE A 174 4.55 0.08 -4.11
CA PHE A 174 5.84 0.26 -4.76
C PHE A 174 6.74 -0.89 -4.37
N ALA A 175 7.22 -1.67 -5.33
CA ALA A 175 8.14 -2.79 -5.11
C ALA A 175 9.49 -2.52 -5.80
N TYR A 176 10.58 -2.76 -5.09
CA TYR A 176 11.94 -2.74 -5.63
C TYR A 176 12.61 -4.08 -5.37
N SER A 177 13.08 -4.72 -6.45
CA SER A 177 13.67 -6.07 -6.40
C SER A 177 15.21 -6.07 -6.37
N GLY A 178 15.84 -4.90 -6.40
CA GLY A 178 17.28 -4.79 -6.65
C GLY A 178 17.63 -4.67 -8.12
N LYS A 179 16.68 -4.93 -9.02
CA LYS A 179 16.85 -4.87 -10.48
C LYS A 179 15.71 -4.13 -11.18
N LYS A 180 14.55 -4.05 -10.55
CA LYS A 180 13.35 -3.42 -11.12
C LYS A 180 12.63 -2.60 -10.07
N LYS A 181 12.01 -1.51 -10.53
CA LYS A 181 11.01 -0.76 -9.77
C LYS A 181 9.65 -1.00 -10.41
N ILE A 182 8.68 -1.36 -9.60
CA ILE A 182 7.31 -1.62 -10.05
C ILE A 182 6.35 -0.79 -9.20
N LEU A 183 5.48 -0.02 -9.85
CA LEU A 183 4.35 0.63 -9.21
C LEU A 183 3.09 -0.14 -9.57
N TYR A 184 2.31 -0.46 -8.56
CA TYR A 184 0.96 -1.00 -8.74
C TYR A 184 -0.06 0.05 -8.28
N VAL A 185 -1.08 0.26 -9.10
CA VAL A 185 -2.25 1.08 -8.75
C VAL A 185 -3.48 0.19 -8.88
N ASP A 186 -4.21 0.03 -7.79
CA ASP A 186 -5.42 -0.83 -7.72
C ASP A 186 -5.12 -2.26 -8.20
N GLY A 187 -3.99 -2.80 -7.74
CA GLY A 187 -3.58 -4.18 -8.02
C GLY A 187 -3.02 -4.42 -9.43
N LYS A 188 -2.90 -3.37 -10.24
CA LYS A 188 -2.40 -3.49 -11.63
C LYS A 188 -1.08 -2.74 -11.78
N VAL A 189 -0.17 -3.31 -12.56
CA VAL A 189 1.11 -2.67 -12.89
C VAL A 189 0.85 -1.36 -13.65
N ASP A 190 1.38 -0.25 -13.13
CA ASP A 190 1.32 1.07 -13.76
C ASP A 190 2.70 1.54 -14.21
N VAL A 191 3.77 1.12 -13.49
CA VAL A 191 5.18 1.32 -13.91
C VAL A 191 5.91 0.00 -13.73
N ASP A 192 6.72 -0.40 -14.70
CA ASP A 192 7.69 -1.51 -14.61
C ASP A 192 8.94 -1.08 -15.35
N VAL A 193 10.00 -0.75 -14.60
CA VAL A 193 11.25 -0.25 -15.17
C VAL A 193 12.46 -0.95 -14.53
N ASP A 194 13.46 -1.21 -15.35
CA ASP A 194 14.74 -1.67 -14.83
C ASP A 194 15.36 -0.57 -13.95
N ALA A 195 15.94 -0.95 -12.84
CA ALA A 195 16.54 -0.03 -11.90
C ALA A 195 17.69 -0.68 -11.14
N SER A 196 18.63 0.15 -10.72
CA SER A 196 19.78 -0.28 -9.95
C SER A 196 20.03 0.69 -8.80
N GLY A 197 20.84 0.27 -7.84
CA GLY A 197 21.17 1.04 -6.65
C GLY A 197 20.84 0.28 -5.38
N ALA A 198 21.03 0.91 -4.24
CA ALA A 198 20.75 0.32 -2.93
C ALA A 198 20.27 1.40 -1.97
N PHE A 199 19.29 1.08 -1.16
CA PHE A 199 18.76 2.02 -0.17
C PHE A 199 19.68 2.14 1.04
N GLY A 200 20.04 3.36 1.40
CA GLY A 200 20.81 3.68 2.60
C GLY A 200 19.93 4.20 3.73
N VAL A 201 18.90 3.45 4.09
CA VAL A 201 17.87 3.90 5.06
C VAL A 201 18.29 3.75 6.53
N LYS A 202 19.53 3.35 6.80
CA LYS A 202 20.01 3.16 8.18
C LYS A 202 19.99 4.49 8.97
N GLY A 203 19.32 4.46 10.10
CA GLY A 203 19.24 5.64 10.97
C GLY A 203 18.31 6.74 10.46
N VAL A 204 17.50 6.44 9.47
CA VAL A 204 16.62 7.42 8.83
C VAL A 204 15.19 7.24 9.35
N THR A 205 14.51 8.34 9.60
CA THR A 205 13.12 8.38 10.03
C THR A 205 12.20 7.95 8.87
N LEU A 206 11.20 7.12 9.17
CA LEU A 206 10.11 6.86 8.24
C LEU A 206 8.98 7.83 8.56
N THR A 207 8.36 8.41 7.54
CA THR A 207 7.16 9.22 7.74
C THR A 207 6.01 8.71 6.87
N ILE A 208 4.80 8.92 7.36
CA ILE A 208 3.56 8.57 6.64
C ILE A 208 2.70 9.83 6.55
N GLY A 209 2.27 10.17 5.35
CA GLY A 209 1.38 11.29 5.09
C GLY A 209 2.06 12.64 4.94
N GLY A 210 3.36 12.71 5.21
CA GLY A 210 4.08 13.98 5.12
C GLY A 210 5.53 13.85 5.50
N THR A 211 6.23 14.97 5.56
CA THR A 211 7.65 15.02 5.91
C THR A 211 7.93 16.07 6.99
N GLU A 212 8.95 15.85 7.81
CA GLU A 212 9.25 16.71 8.95
C GLU A 212 9.58 18.17 8.58
N ASN A 213 10.24 18.38 7.46
CA ASN A 213 10.77 19.68 7.07
C ASN A 213 10.33 20.11 5.67
N ASP A 214 9.31 19.47 5.14
CA ASP A 214 8.84 19.71 3.79
C ASP A 214 7.31 19.90 3.83
N GLN A 215 6.79 20.62 2.88
CA GLN A 215 5.38 20.93 2.83
C GLN A 215 4.58 19.93 1.96
N ARG A 216 5.14 18.75 1.73
CA ARG A 216 4.50 17.69 0.94
C ARG A 216 3.59 16.85 1.81
N ILE A 217 2.51 17.45 2.27
CA ILE A 217 1.58 16.81 3.19
C ILE A 217 0.35 16.30 2.42
N ALA A 218 -0.03 15.07 2.67
CA ALA A 218 -1.23 14.49 2.07
C ALA A 218 -2.47 15.20 2.60
N LEU A 219 -3.44 15.41 1.72
CA LEU A 219 -4.77 15.93 2.08
C LEU A 219 -5.79 14.82 1.87
N GLY A 220 -6.28 14.24 2.95
CA GLY A 220 -7.24 13.15 2.85
C GLY A 220 -7.01 12.06 3.88
N LEU A 221 -7.21 10.82 3.46
CA LEU A 221 -7.11 9.65 4.34
C LEU A 221 -6.03 8.68 3.81
N ILE A 222 -5.29 8.08 4.75
CA ILE A 222 -4.36 6.98 4.47
C ILE A 222 -4.72 5.82 5.41
N ASP A 223 -4.68 4.60 4.87
CA ASP A 223 -5.10 3.43 5.63
C ASP A 223 -4.22 2.22 5.26
N ASP A 224 -4.12 1.25 6.16
CA ASP A 224 -3.45 -0.03 5.92
C ASP A 224 -2.07 0.13 5.27
N VAL A 225 -1.18 0.84 5.97
CA VAL A 225 0.19 1.05 5.49
C VAL A 225 1.07 -0.14 5.88
N GLY A 226 1.80 -0.70 4.92
CA GLY A 226 2.74 -1.79 5.16
C GLY A 226 4.07 -1.56 4.49
N ILE A 227 5.16 -1.89 5.19
CA ILE A 227 6.52 -1.91 4.67
C ILE A 227 7.06 -3.33 4.80
N PHE A 228 7.66 -3.84 3.73
CA PHE A 228 8.20 -5.20 3.64
C PHE A 228 9.64 -5.16 3.13
N ASN A 229 10.50 -6.01 3.67
CA ASN A 229 11.90 -6.14 3.24
C ASN A 229 12.08 -7.15 2.09
N ALA A 230 11.08 -7.28 1.25
CA ALA A 230 11.07 -8.13 0.06
C ALA A 230 10.33 -7.41 -1.07
N ALA A 231 10.65 -7.77 -2.31
CA ALA A 231 9.82 -7.38 -3.44
C ALA A 231 8.61 -8.31 -3.52
N LEU A 232 7.46 -7.81 -3.14
CA LEU A 232 6.21 -8.55 -3.25
C LEU A 232 5.82 -8.68 -4.72
N SER A 233 5.29 -9.83 -5.09
CA SER A 233 4.78 -10.09 -6.43
C SER A 233 3.43 -9.41 -6.63
N GLU A 234 2.97 -9.32 -7.88
CA GLU A 234 1.62 -8.82 -8.19
C GLU A 234 0.55 -9.64 -7.44
N ALA A 235 0.74 -10.96 -7.31
CA ALA A 235 -0.18 -11.82 -6.55
C ALA A 235 -0.19 -11.47 -5.07
N ASP A 236 0.99 -11.22 -4.47
CA ASP A 236 1.11 -10.80 -3.07
C ASP A 236 0.42 -9.44 -2.85
N VAL A 237 0.69 -8.48 -3.75
CA VAL A 237 0.08 -7.14 -3.70
C VAL A 237 -1.45 -7.23 -3.80
N ASN A 238 -1.95 -8.08 -4.71
CA ASN A 238 -3.39 -8.29 -4.85
C ASN A 238 -3.99 -8.97 -3.62
N THR A 239 -3.25 -9.87 -2.97
CA THR A 239 -3.70 -10.47 -1.70
C THR A 239 -3.81 -9.41 -0.60
N VAL A 240 -2.79 -8.56 -0.46
CA VAL A 240 -2.83 -7.43 0.50
C VAL A 240 -4.02 -6.51 0.18
N MET A 241 -4.19 -6.14 -1.07
CA MET A 241 -5.26 -5.23 -1.49
C MET A 241 -6.65 -5.79 -1.18
N ASN A 242 -6.88 -7.07 -1.48
CA ASN A 242 -8.23 -7.66 -1.42
C ASN A 242 -8.62 -8.10 -0.01
N LYS A 243 -7.68 -8.65 0.75
CA LYS A 243 -7.93 -9.08 2.13
C LYS A 243 -7.82 -7.95 3.14
N GLY A 244 -6.90 -7.01 2.90
CA GLY A 244 -6.51 -6.00 3.87
C GLY A 244 -5.47 -6.52 4.85
N LEU A 245 -4.64 -5.62 5.34
CA LEU A 245 -3.63 -5.95 6.35
C LEU A 245 -4.26 -6.40 7.67
N PRO A 246 -5.42 -5.87 8.13
CA PRO A 246 -6.02 -6.36 9.38
C PRO A 246 -6.31 -7.87 9.32
N GLU A 247 -6.90 -8.37 8.24
CA GLU A 247 -7.18 -9.81 8.11
C GLU A 247 -5.89 -10.63 8.07
N ILE A 248 -4.91 -10.18 7.25
CA ILE A 248 -3.63 -10.90 7.09
C ILE A 248 -2.90 -11.00 8.43
N PHE A 249 -2.86 -9.93 9.22
CA PHE A 249 -2.13 -9.91 10.49
C PHE A 249 -2.98 -10.35 11.69
N GLY A 250 -4.23 -10.77 11.46
CA GLY A 250 -5.11 -11.29 12.50
C GLY A 250 -5.62 -10.23 13.47
N VAL A 251 -5.65 -8.98 13.03
CA VAL A 251 -6.21 -7.88 13.82
C VAL A 251 -7.66 -7.68 13.40
N VAL A 252 -8.56 -7.76 14.37
CA VAL A 252 -9.99 -7.56 14.07
C VAL A 252 -10.25 -6.07 13.89
N ALA A 253 -10.50 -5.65 12.67
CA ALA A 253 -10.95 -4.28 12.42
C ALA A 253 -12.27 -4.05 13.19
N VAL A 254 -12.27 -3.11 14.11
CA VAL A 254 -13.45 -2.82 14.92
C VAL A 254 -14.44 -2.01 14.07
N SER A 255 -15.28 -2.72 13.32
CA SER A 255 -16.39 -2.06 12.64
C SER A 255 -17.53 -1.88 13.64
N PRO A 256 -17.93 -0.68 13.99
CA PRO A 256 -19.04 -0.45 14.92
C PRO A 256 -20.38 -1.05 14.44
N LYS A 257 -20.49 -1.29 13.20
CA LYS A 257 -21.72 -1.87 12.59
C LYS A 257 -21.89 -3.38 12.74
N UNK A 258 -20.86 -3.96 12.98
CA UNK A 258 -20.89 -5.34 13.02
C UNK A 258 -21.17 -5.93 14.34
N LEU A 259 -20.81 -5.23 15.20
CA LEU A 259 -20.97 -5.74 16.58
C LEU A 259 -22.40 -5.74 17.08
N LEU A 260 -23.22 -4.82 16.64
CA LEU A 260 -24.60 -4.70 17.15
C LEU A 260 -25.58 -5.74 16.59
N THR A 261 -25.41 -6.16 15.36
CA THR A 261 -26.34 -7.10 14.72
C THR A 261 -26.14 -8.55 15.16
N THR A 262 -24.90 -8.98 15.39
CA THR A 262 -24.62 -10.36 15.79
C THR A 262 -24.93 -10.63 17.26
N THR A 263 -24.72 -9.65 18.13
CA THR A 263 -24.99 -9.80 19.57
C THR A 263 -26.50 -9.86 19.86
N TRP A 264 -27.29 -9.02 19.21
CA TRP A 264 -28.73 -9.00 19.40
C TRP A 264 -29.45 -10.23 18.80
N SER A 265 -28.94 -10.78 17.70
CA SER A 265 -29.51 -12.00 17.13
C SER A 265 -29.23 -13.23 17.99
N LYS A 266 -28.07 -13.30 18.64
CA LYS A 266 -27.74 -14.39 19.59
C LYS A 266 -28.59 -14.31 20.86
N ILE A 267 -28.78 -13.12 21.43
CA ILE A 267 -29.59 -12.91 22.63
C ILE A 267 -31.06 -13.27 22.39
N ARG A 268 -31.58 -13.06 21.19
CA ARG A 268 -32.97 -13.46 20.86
C ARG A 268 -33.15 -14.96 20.63
N ALA A 269 -32.10 -15.68 20.25
CA ALA A 269 -32.18 -17.13 20.00
C ALA A 269 -32.10 -17.95 21.30
N GLU A 270 -31.71 -17.32 22.42
CA GLU A 270 -31.56 -17.98 23.73
C GLU A 270 -32.74 -17.71 24.69
N ARG A 271 -33.83 -17.08 24.21
CA ARG A 271 -35.09 -16.88 24.92
C ARG A 271 -36.20 -17.68 24.24
#